data_375d5a77956728e201bcc40b1e0c1e28
#
_entry.id   375d5a77956728e201bcc40b1e0c1e28
#
_cell.length_a   1.000
_cell.length_b   1.000
_cell.length_c   1.000
_cell.angle_alpha   90.00
_cell.angle_beta   90.00
_cell.angle_gamma   90.00
#
_symmetry.space_group_name_H-M   'P 1'
#
loop_
_entity.id
_entity.type
_entity.pdbx_description
1 polymer ?
#
loop_
_entity_poly.entity_id
_entity_poly.type
_entity_poly.pdbx_seq_one_letter_code
_entity_poly.pdbx_strand_id
1 'polypeptide(L)'
;MTTKSSFDVEAIRKDFPILNREVQGNPLVYLDNAATSQKPQSVIDKLVSYYSEINANVHRGVHTLSQEATEEYEGARSKVRNLINAKEDAEIIFTRGTTEGINLVAQTLGVQRVGEGDEVIISNMEHHSNVVPWQILCDQIGAHLRVVPINDDGELLMDEYEKLLSP
;
A
#
# COMPACT_ATOMS: atom_id res chain seq x y z
N MET A 1 -12.74 34.97 -2.93
CA MET A 1 -13.67 33.84 -2.73
C MET A 1 -13.15 32.69 -3.57
N THR A 2 -12.42 31.75 -2.96
CA THR A 2 -11.96 30.54 -3.62
C THR A 2 -13.15 29.59 -3.73
N THR A 3 -13.67 29.42 -4.92
CA THR A 3 -14.65 28.38 -5.22
C THR A 3 -13.98 27.04 -4.94
N LYS A 4 -14.38 26.36 -3.85
CA LYS A 4 -14.11 24.95 -3.69
C LYS A 4 -14.64 24.24 -4.93
N SER A 5 -13.78 23.67 -5.75
CA SER A 5 -14.24 22.80 -6.82
C SER A 5 -15.05 21.68 -6.16
N SER A 6 -16.31 21.56 -6.51
CA SER A 6 -17.12 20.43 -6.03
C SER A 6 -16.48 19.15 -6.55
N PHE A 7 -16.29 18.15 -5.67
CA PHE A 7 -15.83 16.83 -6.06
C PHE A 7 -16.86 16.21 -7.02
N ASP A 8 -16.51 16.15 -8.30
CA ASP A 8 -17.40 15.64 -9.35
C ASP A 8 -17.25 14.13 -9.49
N VAL A 9 -18.10 13.41 -8.77
CA VAL A 9 -18.11 11.94 -8.75
C VAL A 9 -18.39 11.37 -10.15
N GLU A 10 -19.32 12.00 -10.90
CA GLU A 10 -19.70 11.49 -12.22
C GLU A 10 -18.58 11.67 -13.26
N ALA A 11 -17.82 12.75 -13.17
CA ALA A 11 -16.64 12.94 -14.01
C ALA A 11 -15.58 11.89 -13.69
N ILE A 12 -15.27 11.65 -12.41
CA ILE A 12 -14.28 10.64 -11.98
C ILE A 12 -14.71 9.22 -12.35
N ARG A 13 -15.99 8.89 -12.23
CA ARG A 13 -16.50 7.54 -12.60
C ARG A 13 -16.25 7.20 -14.07
N LYS A 14 -16.23 8.18 -14.96
CA LYS A 14 -15.96 7.98 -16.39
C LYS A 14 -14.56 7.45 -16.66
N ASP A 15 -13.60 7.72 -15.78
CA ASP A 15 -12.23 7.23 -15.90
C ASP A 15 -12.12 5.72 -15.65
N PHE A 16 -13.15 5.09 -15.06
CA PHE A 16 -13.17 3.68 -14.69
C PHE A 16 -14.13 2.89 -15.59
N PRO A 17 -13.65 2.25 -16.67
CA PRO A 17 -14.51 1.63 -17.68
C PRO A 17 -15.41 0.51 -17.11
N ILE A 18 -14.96 -0.20 -16.09
CA ILE A 18 -15.74 -1.26 -15.45
C ILE A 18 -17.04 -0.75 -14.82
N LEU A 19 -17.08 0.52 -14.38
CA LEU A 19 -18.26 1.10 -13.74
C LEU A 19 -19.42 1.38 -14.72
N ASN A 20 -19.16 1.24 -16.04
CA ASN A 20 -20.19 1.31 -17.09
C ASN A 20 -20.90 -0.04 -17.31
N ARG A 21 -20.47 -1.09 -16.59
CA ARG A 21 -21.04 -2.42 -16.72
C ARG A 21 -22.37 -2.52 -15.99
N GLU A 22 -23.28 -3.30 -16.54
CA GLU A 22 -24.50 -3.76 -15.86
C GLU A 22 -24.33 -5.17 -15.29
N VAL A 23 -24.93 -5.41 -14.14
CA VAL A 23 -25.02 -6.72 -13.50
C VAL A 23 -26.49 -7.02 -13.23
N GLN A 24 -27.01 -8.09 -13.82
CA GLN A 24 -28.43 -8.48 -13.72
C GLN A 24 -29.40 -7.35 -14.12
N GLY A 25 -29.05 -6.56 -15.15
CA GLY A 25 -29.85 -5.47 -15.66
C GLY A 25 -29.83 -4.20 -14.81
N ASN A 26 -28.95 -4.11 -13.84
CA ASN A 26 -28.74 -2.91 -13.00
C ASN A 26 -27.32 -2.36 -13.17
N PRO A 27 -27.12 -1.03 -13.05
CA PRO A 27 -25.78 -0.45 -13.03
C PRO A 27 -24.91 -1.08 -11.93
N LEU A 28 -23.63 -1.33 -12.24
CA LEU A 28 -22.70 -1.89 -11.28
C LEU A 28 -22.52 -0.99 -10.05
N VAL A 29 -22.77 -1.54 -8.87
CA VAL A 29 -22.35 -1.00 -7.59
C VAL A 29 -21.22 -1.88 -7.06
N TYR A 30 -20.02 -1.31 -6.88
CA TYR A 30 -18.84 -2.02 -6.39
C TYR A 30 -18.36 -1.40 -5.08
N LEU A 31 -18.45 -2.14 -3.98
CA LEU A 31 -18.13 -1.66 -2.62
C LEU A 31 -16.96 -2.41 -1.98
N ASP A 32 -16.25 -3.24 -2.74
CA ASP A 32 -15.15 -4.08 -2.23
C ASP A 32 -13.76 -3.53 -2.63
N ASN A 33 -13.60 -2.20 -2.64
CA ASN A 33 -12.34 -1.56 -2.99
C ASN A 33 -11.22 -1.80 -1.96
N ALA A 34 -11.57 -2.16 -0.72
CA ALA A 34 -10.59 -2.53 0.30
C ALA A 34 -9.80 -3.80 -0.08
N ALA A 35 -10.48 -4.76 -0.71
CA ALA A 35 -9.85 -5.98 -1.22
C ALA A 35 -9.19 -5.75 -2.58
N THR A 36 -9.87 -5.09 -3.52
CA THR A 36 -9.39 -4.85 -4.89
C THR A 36 -9.91 -3.53 -5.43
N SER A 37 -9.02 -2.58 -5.66
CA SER A 37 -9.36 -1.31 -6.32
C SER A 37 -9.56 -1.51 -7.81
N GLN A 38 -10.60 -0.91 -8.37
CA GLN A 38 -10.80 -0.85 -9.82
C GLN A 38 -9.74 0.02 -10.49
N LYS A 39 -9.45 -0.26 -11.75
CA LYS A 39 -8.38 0.42 -12.49
C LYS A 39 -8.96 1.47 -13.43
N PRO A 40 -8.45 2.71 -13.38
CA PRO A 40 -8.81 3.72 -14.37
C PRO A 40 -8.24 3.34 -15.76
N GLN A 41 -8.83 3.89 -16.80
CA GLN A 41 -8.42 3.62 -18.19
C GLN A 41 -6.93 3.93 -18.41
N SER A 42 -6.41 4.99 -17.80
CA SER A 42 -5.00 5.37 -17.90
C SER A 42 -4.03 4.29 -17.41
N VAL A 43 -4.42 3.50 -16.39
CA VAL A 43 -3.61 2.37 -15.92
C VAL A 43 -3.68 1.20 -16.88
N ILE A 44 -4.87 0.93 -17.45
CA ILE A 44 -5.07 -0.12 -18.45
C ILE A 44 -4.25 0.19 -19.71
N ASP A 45 -4.34 1.42 -20.21
CA ASP A 45 -3.61 1.88 -21.40
C ASP A 45 -2.09 1.80 -21.16
N LYS A 46 -1.61 2.17 -19.97
CA LYS A 46 -0.18 2.07 -19.65
C LYS A 46 0.33 0.63 -19.65
N LEU A 47 -0.46 -0.32 -19.16
CA LEU A 47 -0.10 -1.74 -19.23
C LEU A 47 -0.08 -2.25 -20.67
N VAL A 48 -1.07 -1.86 -21.48
CA VAL A 48 -1.11 -2.23 -22.91
C VAL A 48 0.09 -1.66 -23.64
N SER A 49 0.38 -0.36 -23.50
CA SER A 49 1.53 0.31 -24.12
C SER A 49 2.84 -0.34 -23.69
N TYR A 50 3.02 -0.60 -22.39
CA TYR A 50 4.23 -1.24 -21.90
C TYR A 50 4.49 -2.59 -22.56
N TYR A 51 3.50 -3.49 -22.58
CA TYR A 51 3.67 -4.81 -23.13
C TYR A 51 3.76 -4.84 -24.66
N SER A 52 3.14 -3.90 -25.37
CA SER A 52 3.17 -3.84 -26.83
C SER A 52 4.36 -3.09 -27.41
N GLU A 53 4.98 -2.18 -26.65
CA GLU A 53 5.96 -1.23 -27.21
C GLU A 53 7.34 -1.32 -26.56
N ILE A 54 7.45 -1.44 -25.23
CA ILE A 54 8.70 -1.29 -24.50
C ILE A 54 9.02 -2.42 -23.50
N ASN A 55 8.29 -3.53 -23.54
CA ASN A 55 8.51 -4.64 -22.61
C ASN A 55 9.94 -5.18 -22.67
N ALA A 56 10.75 -4.88 -21.68
CA ALA A 56 12.13 -5.32 -21.58
C ALA A 56 12.57 -5.45 -20.11
N ASN A 57 13.75 -6.06 -19.91
CA ASN A 57 14.34 -6.22 -18.60
C ASN A 57 14.86 -4.87 -18.08
N VAL A 58 14.29 -4.42 -16.96
CA VAL A 58 14.66 -3.17 -16.30
C VAL A 58 16.06 -3.29 -15.68
N HIS A 59 16.91 -2.25 -15.81
CA HIS A 59 18.26 -2.12 -15.26
C HIS A 59 19.32 -3.12 -15.77
N ARG A 60 18.99 -4.04 -16.67
CA ARG A 60 19.89 -5.13 -17.05
C ARG A 60 20.31 -5.15 -18.52
N GLY A 61 19.61 -4.45 -19.39
CA GLY A 61 19.89 -4.41 -20.81
C GLY A 61 20.62 -3.13 -21.23
N VAL A 62 21.44 -3.25 -22.28
CA VAL A 62 22.12 -2.10 -22.89
C VAL A 62 21.49 -1.64 -24.21
N HIS A 63 20.32 -2.21 -24.55
CA HIS A 63 19.56 -1.89 -25.75
C HIS A 63 18.43 -0.91 -25.45
N THR A 64 17.93 -0.26 -26.49
CA THR A 64 16.92 0.83 -26.40
C THR A 64 15.70 0.47 -25.55
N LEU A 65 15.07 -0.68 -25.79
CA LEU A 65 13.87 -1.07 -25.03
C LEU A 65 14.15 -1.19 -23.52
N SER A 66 15.33 -1.67 -23.12
CA SER A 66 15.67 -1.76 -21.71
C SER A 66 15.91 -0.39 -21.08
N GLN A 67 16.45 0.56 -21.84
CA GLN A 67 16.62 1.94 -21.38
C GLN A 67 15.24 2.60 -21.19
N GLU A 68 14.36 2.51 -22.18
CA GLU A 68 12.99 3.04 -22.12
C GLU A 68 12.19 2.44 -20.95
N ALA A 69 12.24 1.11 -20.78
CA ALA A 69 11.58 0.44 -19.65
C ALA A 69 12.14 0.88 -18.29
N THR A 70 13.46 1.12 -18.21
CA THR A 70 14.13 1.61 -17.00
C THR A 70 13.71 3.05 -16.69
N GLU A 71 13.70 3.92 -17.71
CA GLU A 71 13.27 5.32 -17.55
C GLU A 71 11.82 5.43 -17.05
N GLU A 72 10.93 4.62 -17.60
CA GLU A 72 9.53 4.57 -17.15
C GLU A 72 9.39 4.07 -15.71
N TYR A 73 10.15 3.04 -15.35
CA TYR A 73 10.13 2.46 -14.01
C TYR A 73 10.67 3.46 -12.96
N GLU A 74 11.81 4.08 -13.22
CA GLU A 74 12.41 5.07 -12.33
C GLU A 74 11.61 6.39 -12.31
N GLY A 75 11.02 6.75 -13.43
CA GLY A 75 10.08 7.88 -13.49
C GLY A 75 8.84 7.66 -12.60
N ALA A 76 8.32 6.44 -12.53
CA ALA A 76 7.25 6.09 -11.61
C ALA A 76 7.71 6.19 -10.14
N ARG A 77 8.92 5.71 -9.82
CA ARG A 77 9.54 5.82 -8.48
C ARG A 77 9.63 7.28 -8.04
N SER A 78 10.14 8.15 -8.88
CA SER A 78 10.28 9.58 -8.59
C SER A 78 8.92 10.27 -8.38
N LYS A 79 7.88 9.87 -9.13
CA LYS A 79 6.50 10.37 -8.90
C LYS A 79 5.96 9.95 -7.53
N VAL A 80 6.17 8.69 -7.13
CA VAL A 80 5.75 8.21 -5.79
C VAL A 80 6.55 8.93 -4.71
N ARG A 81 7.86 9.07 -4.84
CA ARG A 81 8.71 9.84 -3.93
C ARG A 81 8.14 11.25 -3.70
N ASN A 82 7.82 11.97 -4.77
CA ASN A 82 7.28 13.32 -4.68
C ASN A 82 5.89 13.33 -4.02
N LEU A 83 5.03 12.35 -4.31
CA LEU A 83 3.68 12.25 -3.75
C LEU A 83 3.69 12.09 -2.23
N ILE A 84 4.61 11.27 -1.70
CA ILE A 84 4.71 11.01 -0.25
C ILE A 84 5.74 11.91 0.43
N ASN A 85 6.35 12.86 -0.30
CA ASN A 85 7.34 13.79 0.21
C ASN A 85 8.60 13.10 0.79
N ALA A 86 9.01 11.99 0.20
CA ALA A 86 10.29 11.35 0.52
C ALA A 86 11.46 12.16 -0.08
N LYS A 87 12.64 12.07 0.52
CA LYS A 87 13.82 12.86 0.12
C LYS A 87 14.52 12.25 -1.09
N GLU A 88 14.66 10.94 -1.11
CA GLU A 88 15.45 10.22 -2.10
C GLU A 88 14.64 9.08 -2.74
N ASP A 89 14.93 8.76 -3.99
CA ASP A 89 14.31 7.64 -4.72
C ASP A 89 14.60 6.29 -4.04
N ALA A 90 15.74 6.17 -3.34
CA ALA A 90 16.10 4.98 -2.59
C ALA A 90 15.17 4.67 -1.40
N GLU A 91 14.40 5.65 -0.93
CA GLU A 91 13.38 5.45 0.12
C GLU A 91 12.11 4.75 -0.41
N ILE A 92 11.97 4.63 -1.73
CA ILE A 92 10.81 4.02 -2.36
C ILE A 92 11.12 2.58 -2.75
N ILE A 93 10.45 1.64 -2.12
CA ILE A 93 10.56 0.21 -2.43
C ILE A 93 9.21 -0.28 -2.95
N PHE A 94 9.17 -0.71 -4.21
CA PHE A 94 7.97 -1.33 -4.78
C PHE A 94 7.83 -2.76 -4.29
N THR A 95 6.66 -3.09 -3.76
CA THR A 95 6.28 -4.42 -3.30
C THR A 95 5.01 -4.89 -4.03
N ARG A 96 4.73 -6.18 -3.97
CA ARG A 96 3.51 -6.76 -4.59
C ARG A 96 2.23 -6.43 -3.84
N GLY A 97 2.33 -5.79 -2.67
CA GLY A 97 1.20 -5.36 -1.87
C GLY A 97 1.57 -5.17 -0.41
N THR A 98 0.60 -4.76 0.40
CA THR A 98 0.77 -4.44 1.83
C THR A 98 1.34 -5.62 2.62
N THR A 99 0.89 -6.84 2.36
CA THR A 99 1.40 -8.05 3.04
C THR A 99 2.91 -8.21 2.86
N GLU A 100 3.42 -8.06 1.63
CA GLU A 100 4.87 -8.14 1.38
C GLU A 100 5.60 -6.97 2.04
N GLY A 101 5.04 -5.75 1.97
CA GLY A 101 5.63 -4.57 2.59
C GLY A 101 5.80 -4.72 4.09
N ILE A 102 4.77 -5.18 4.80
CA ILE A 102 4.83 -5.38 6.26
C ILE A 102 5.82 -6.51 6.62
N ASN A 103 5.80 -7.63 5.89
CA ASN A 103 6.77 -8.71 6.10
C ASN A 103 8.21 -8.23 5.86
N LEU A 104 8.44 -7.42 4.82
CA LEU A 104 9.75 -6.83 4.55
C LEU A 104 10.22 -5.98 5.74
N VAL A 105 9.37 -5.11 6.29
CA VAL A 105 9.71 -4.28 7.46
C VAL A 105 9.97 -5.15 8.69
N ALA A 106 9.12 -6.13 8.98
CA ALA A 106 9.29 -7.01 10.12
C ALA A 106 10.60 -7.81 10.05
N GLN A 107 10.92 -8.36 8.86
CA GLN A 107 12.12 -9.20 8.65
C GLN A 107 13.42 -8.40 8.49
N THR A 108 13.36 -7.10 8.26
CA THR A 108 14.55 -6.25 8.10
C THR A 108 14.72 -5.31 9.29
N LEU A 109 13.91 -4.24 9.35
CA LEU A 109 13.98 -3.26 10.42
C LEU A 109 13.57 -3.86 11.78
N GLY A 110 12.52 -4.72 11.79
CA GLY A 110 12.05 -5.39 12.99
C GLY A 110 13.16 -6.20 13.65
N VAL A 111 13.78 -7.11 12.91
CA VAL A 111 14.90 -7.93 13.39
C VAL A 111 16.11 -7.12 13.85
N GLN A 112 16.32 -5.92 13.31
CA GLN A 112 17.44 -5.06 13.68
C GLN A 112 17.16 -4.18 14.91
N ARG A 113 15.89 -3.89 15.19
CA ARG A 113 15.49 -2.89 16.19
C ARG A 113 14.79 -3.46 17.40
N VAL A 114 14.18 -4.64 17.27
CA VAL A 114 13.44 -5.30 18.34
C VAL A 114 14.27 -6.44 18.91
N GLY A 115 14.48 -6.44 20.23
CA GLY A 115 15.24 -7.45 20.96
C GLY A 115 14.37 -8.23 21.94
N GLU A 116 15.02 -9.14 22.70
CA GLU A 116 14.36 -9.91 23.75
C GLU A 116 13.81 -8.98 24.84
N GLY A 117 12.53 -9.16 25.18
CA GLY A 117 11.83 -8.34 26.19
C GLY A 117 11.27 -7.01 25.67
N ASP A 118 11.61 -6.62 24.44
CA ASP A 118 11.00 -5.43 23.80
C ASP A 118 9.52 -5.67 23.48
N GLU A 119 8.79 -4.60 23.19
CA GLU A 119 7.37 -4.64 22.90
C GLU A 119 7.05 -4.09 21.51
N VAL A 120 6.19 -4.81 20.79
CA VAL A 120 5.58 -4.33 19.54
C VAL A 120 4.09 -4.09 19.80
N ILE A 121 3.61 -2.89 19.53
CA ILE A 121 2.20 -2.52 19.76
C ILE A 121 1.46 -2.51 18.43
N ILE A 122 0.33 -3.22 18.37
CA ILE A 122 -0.62 -3.20 17.25
C ILE A 122 -2.02 -2.86 17.76
N SER A 123 -2.93 -2.51 16.86
CA SER A 123 -4.35 -2.36 17.21
C SER A 123 -5.13 -3.67 17.05
N ASN A 124 -6.24 -3.80 17.75
CA ASN A 124 -7.18 -4.93 17.58
C ASN A 124 -7.97 -4.85 16.25
N MET A 125 -7.81 -3.77 15.50
CA MET A 125 -8.47 -3.57 14.19
C MET A 125 -7.65 -4.06 13.01
N GLU A 126 -6.44 -4.57 13.25
CA GLU A 126 -5.50 -4.91 12.18
C GLU A 126 -5.97 -6.08 11.32
N HIS A 127 -5.72 -5.97 10.02
CA HIS A 127 -5.80 -7.11 9.13
C HIS A 127 -4.67 -8.11 9.47
N HIS A 128 -4.90 -9.41 9.28
CA HIS A 128 -3.91 -10.47 9.58
C HIS A 128 -2.52 -10.21 8.99
N SER A 129 -2.43 -9.53 7.84
CA SER A 129 -1.14 -9.14 7.24
C SER A 129 -0.33 -8.19 8.11
N ASN A 130 -0.97 -7.48 9.05
CA ASN A 130 -0.33 -6.58 10.01
C ASN A 130 -0.40 -7.10 11.47
N VAL A 131 -0.74 -8.36 11.66
CA VAL A 131 -0.69 -9.06 12.95
C VAL A 131 0.38 -10.15 12.91
N VAL A 132 0.23 -11.08 11.96
CA VAL A 132 1.03 -12.32 11.91
C VAL A 132 2.54 -12.08 11.74
N PRO A 133 3.02 -11.14 10.90
CA PRO A 133 4.45 -10.88 10.80
C PRO A 133 5.09 -10.42 12.11
N TRP A 134 4.39 -9.59 12.87
CA TRP A 134 4.86 -9.10 14.17
C TRP A 134 4.80 -10.19 15.25
N GLN A 135 3.76 -11.02 15.24
CA GLN A 135 3.66 -12.17 16.12
C GLN A 135 4.83 -13.14 15.89
N ILE A 136 5.10 -13.49 14.62
CA ILE A 136 6.23 -14.37 14.27
C ILE A 136 7.56 -13.75 14.73
N LEU A 137 7.76 -12.45 14.49
CA LEU A 137 8.97 -11.75 14.94
C LEU A 137 9.12 -11.84 16.47
N CYS A 138 8.08 -11.49 17.22
CA CYS A 138 8.11 -11.51 18.69
C CYS A 138 8.40 -12.91 19.22
N ASP A 139 7.74 -13.94 18.68
CA ASP A 139 7.96 -15.33 19.07
C ASP A 139 9.41 -15.81 18.80
N GLN A 140 10.02 -15.35 17.71
CA GLN A 140 11.38 -15.72 17.33
C GLN A 140 12.46 -15.08 18.20
N ILE A 141 12.25 -13.84 18.64
CA ILE A 141 13.29 -13.06 19.35
C ILE A 141 13.02 -12.89 20.85
N GLY A 142 11.89 -13.39 21.36
CA GLY A 142 11.50 -13.24 22.77
C GLY A 142 10.95 -11.85 23.11
N ALA A 143 10.40 -11.13 22.13
CA ALA A 143 9.69 -9.87 22.34
C ALA A 143 8.20 -10.10 22.65
N HIS A 144 7.49 -9.08 23.05
CA HIS A 144 6.08 -9.13 23.42
C HIS A 144 5.20 -8.39 22.43
N LEU A 145 4.18 -9.06 21.87
CA LEU A 145 3.15 -8.41 21.08
C LEU A 145 2.06 -7.87 22.01
N ARG A 146 1.83 -6.54 21.97
CA ARG A 146 0.79 -5.85 22.73
C ARG A 146 -0.32 -5.40 21.80
N VAL A 147 -1.56 -5.53 22.23
CA VAL A 147 -2.73 -5.21 21.40
C VAL A 147 -3.55 -4.10 22.08
N VAL A 148 -3.71 -2.98 21.38
CA VAL A 148 -4.61 -1.90 21.82
C VAL A 148 -6.05 -2.32 21.56
N PRO A 149 -6.91 -2.36 22.59
CA PRO A 149 -8.31 -2.73 22.42
C PRO A 149 -9.13 -1.63 21.73
N ILE A 150 -10.30 -2.02 21.25
CA ILE A 150 -11.31 -1.14 20.66
C ILE A 150 -12.61 -1.24 21.45
N ASN A 151 -13.47 -0.21 21.33
CA ASN A 151 -14.85 -0.26 21.82
C ASN A 151 -15.81 -0.85 20.76
N ASP A 152 -17.09 -0.97 21.12
CA ASP A 152 -18.12 -1.50 20.22
C ASP A 152 -18.45 -0.55 19.05
N ASP A 153 -18.05 0.72 19.12
CA ASP A 153 -18.18 1.70 18.05
C ASP A 153 -17.02 1.64 17.04
N GLY A 154 -16.01 0.78 17.30
CA GLY A 154 -14.83 0.60 16.44
C GLY A 154 -13.76 1.67 16.65
N GLU A 155 -13.73 2.34 17.79
CA GLU A 155 -12.73 3.33 18.15
C GLU A 155 -11.63 2.72 19.01
N LEU A 156 -10.37 3.11 18.76
CA LEU A 156 -9.24 2.72 19.61
C LEU A 156 -9.36 3.33 21.00
N LEU A 157 -9.15 2.52 22.04
CA LEU A 157 -9.11 3.00 23.41
C LEU A 157 -7.74 3.64 23.70
N MET A 158 -7.64 4.95 23.45
CA MET A 158 -6.37 5.67 23.55
C MET A 158 -5.79 5.67 24.97
N ASP A 159 -6.62 5.66 26.01
CA ASP A 159 -6.17 5.51 27.40
C ASP A 159 -5.46 4.16 27.64
N GLU A 160 -5.91 3.11 26.96
CA GLU A 160 -5.26 1.78 27.01
C GLU A 160 -3.97 1.77 26.18
N TYR A 161 -3.94 2.45 25.03
CA TYR A 161 -2.73 2.62 24.26
C TYR A 161 -1.62 3.31 25.08
N GLU A 162 -1.96 4.41 25.77
CA GLU A 162 -1.01 5.14 26.62
C GLU A 162 -0.43 4.28 27.74
N LYS A 163 -1.22 3.37 28.32
CA LYS A 163 -0.76 2.43 29.35
C LYS A 163 0.20 1.36 28.81
N LEU A 164 0.15 1.08 27.50
CA LEU A 164 1.05 0.13 26.85
C LEU A 164 2.41 0.76 26.49
N LEU A 165 2.53 2.09 26.52
CA LEU A 165 3.80 2.76 26.28
C LEU A 165 4.68 2.62 27.52
N SER A 166 5.68 1.74 27.42
CA SER A 166 6.71 1.58 28.46
C SER A 166 7.89 2.51 28.20
N PRO A 167 8.68 2.89 29.25
CA PRO A 167 9.89 3.71 29.10
C PRO A 167 10.96 3.04 28.24
#